data_a03dbd07701df9750b191b8e6d62a5ff
#
_entry.id   a03dbd07701df9750b191b8e6d62a5ff
#
_cell.length_a   1.000
_cell.length_b   1.000
_cell.length_c   1.000
_cell.angle_alpha   90.00
_cell.angle_beta   90.00
_cell.angle_gamma   90.00
#
_symmetry.space_group_name_H-M   'P 1'
#
loop_
_entity.id
_entity.type
_entity.pdbx_description
1 polymer ?
#
loop_
_entity_poly.entity_id
_entity_poly.type
_entity_poly.pdbx_seq_one_letter_code
_entity_poly.pdbx_strand_id
1 'polypeptide(L)'
;MLFRSAVVQSVGYPSANLSHFRSIEIWDTASKSDQYLSDGWLTRAFASSPVPRSYAADGVVLGSNEMGPLAGGGTRALALNNTAEFLRQAKLAGSDGVARNAALSHILKVERDVTQAASNLGNNVTLRSEFPNHAFGNAVKTAAQVVASGAGIAAIKVTLNGFDTHSGQQGTQQRLLKELAEGLVAFRTAMQELGRWDNTLMMTYCEFGRRPRENMSGGTDHGTANAHFVTGGKVRGGIYGLAPALNRLDGNGNLPFAVDFRELYATALGRWWGLDTQAALNGRFSPVDLLRA
;
A
#
# COMPACT_ATOMS: atom_id res chain seq x y z
N MET A 1 10.43 -19.77 16.00
CA MET A 1 9.65 -18.54 15.80
C MET A 1 9.21 -18.48 14.35
N LEU A 2 8.12 -19.17 14.03
CA LEU A 2 7.69 -19.41 12.66
C LEU A 2 7.08 -18.16 12.05
N PHE A 3 7.62 -17.82 10.92
CA PHE A 3 7.32 -16.80 9.94
C PHE A 3 5.84 -16.32 9.96
N ARG A 4 5.65 -15.09 10.38
CA ARG A 4 4.40 -14.37 10.19
C ARG A 4 4.46 -13.57 8.89
N SER A 5 4.96 -14.23 7.83
CA SER A 5 5.05 -13.69 6.48
C SER A 5 4.59 -14.74 5.49
N ALA A 6 3.63 -14.39 4.66
CA ALA A 6 3.15 -15.17 3.54
C ALA A 6 3.75 -14.63 2.25
N VAL A 7 4.18 -15.55 1.38
CA VAL A 7 4.55 -15.25 -0.01
C VAL A 7 3.41 -15.76 -0.88
N VAL A 8 2.73 -14.87 -1.58
CA VAL A 8 1.66 -15.22 -2.51
C VAL A 8 2.23 -15.19 -3.91
N GLN A 9 2.32 -16.36 -4.53
CA GLN A 9 2.94 -16.53 -5.84
C GLN A 9 1.92 -16.44 -6.97
N SER A 10 2.41 -16.14 -8.18
CA SER A 10 1.63 -16.05 -9.41
C SER A 10 0.40 -15.12 -9.28
N VAL A 11 0.62 -13.96 -8.65
CA VAL A 11 -0.41 -12.94 -8.50
C VAL A 11 -0.46 -12.08 -9.76
N GLY A 12 -1.65 -11.85 -10.28
CA GLY A 12 -1.88 -11.05 -11.48
C GLY A 12 -3.36 -10.75 -11.67
N TYR A 13 -3.79 -10.55 -12.92
CA TYR A 13 -5.19 -10.32 -13.26
C TYR A 13 -5.49 -10.63 -14.73
N PRO A 14 -6.76 -10.88 -15.09
CA PRO A 14 -7.14 -11.17 -16.48
C PRO A 14 -6.85 -10.01 -17.42
N SER A 15 -6.38 -10.32 -18.64
CA SER A 15 -6.08 -9.33 -19.68
C SER A 15 -5.12 -8.23 -19.19
N ALA A 16 -4.03 -8.65 -18.54
CA ALA A 16 -3.07 -7.76 -17.91
C ALA A 16 -2.55 -6.69 -18.88
N ASN A 17 -2.51 -5.44 -18.41
CA ASN A 17 -1.90 -4.33 -19.12
C ASN A 17 -0.45 -4.17 -18.67
N LEU A 18 0.48 -4.00 -19.60
CA LEU A 18 1.92 -3.87 -19.31
C LEU A 18 2.43 -2.43 -19.41
N SER A 19 1.52 -1.43 -19.49
CA SER A 19 1.85 -0.02 -19.31
C SER A 19 1.80 0.34 -17.83
N HIS A 20 2.84 0.97 -17.32
CA HIS A 20 2.91 1.42 -15.92
C HIS A 20 1.67 2.21 -15.50
N PHE A 21 1.32 3.24 -16.28
CA PHE A 21 0.21 4.12 -15.94
C PHE A 21 -1.13 3.39 -15.83
N ARG A 22 -1.44 2.56 -16.83
CA ARG A 22 -2.73 1.85 -16.83
C ARG A 22 -2.75 0.73 -15.81
N SER A 23 -1.67 -0.01 -15.68
CA SER A 23 -1.67 -1.14 -14.77
C SER A 23 -1.67 -0.71 -13.30
N ILE A 24 -0.93 0.35 -12.94
CA ILE A 24 -1.01 0.85 -11.54
C ILE A 24 -2.41 1.40 -11.23
N GLU A 25 -3.08 2.06 -12.19
CA GLU A 25 -4.48 2.50 -12.04
C GLU A 25 -5.42 1.32 -11.77
N ILE A 26 -5.24 0.19 -12.49
CA ILE A 26 -6.03 -1.03 -12.26
C ILE A 26 -5.83 -1.55 -10.84
N TRP A 27 -4.60 -1.61 -10.35
CA TRP A 27 -4.30 -2.05 -8.98
C TRP A 27 -4.83 -1.06 -7.93
N ASP A 28 -4.63 0.23 -8.14
CA ASP A 28 -5.08 1.27 -7.20
C ASP A 28 -6.61 1.35 -7.11
N THR A 29 -7.29 1.08 -8.21
CA THR A 29 -8.76 1.12 -8.26
C THR A 29 -9.43 -0.24 -8.12
N ALA A 30 -8.68 -1.34 -8.13
CA ALA A 30 -9.22 -2.71 -8.23
C ALA A 30 -10.17 -2.91 -9.44
N SER A 31 -9.98 -2.13 -10.51
CA SER A 31 -10.80 -2.21 -11.72
C SER A 31 -10.46 -3.44 -12.58
N LYS A 32 -11.29 -3.72 -13.57
CA LYS A 32 -10.94 -4.61 -14.69
C LYS A 32 -10.07 -3.86 -15.68
N SER A 33 -9.41 -4.60 -16.58
CA SER A 33 -8.51 -4.02 -17.60
C SER A 33 -9.23 -3.08 -18.58
N ASP A 34 -10.50 -3.34 -18.85
CA ASP A 34 -11.39 -2.57 -19.74
C ASP A 34 -12.23 -1.52 -19.01
N GLN A 35 -12.06 -1.37 -17.70
CA GLN A 35 -12.85 -0.47 -16.86
C GLN A 35 -11.98 0.63 -16.28
N TYR A 36 -12.40 1.88 -16.40
CA TYR A 36 -11.74 3.05 -15.83
C TYR A 36 -12.53 3.57 -14.63
N LEU A 37 -11.86 3.66 -13.48
CA LEU A 37 -12.43 4.17 -12.24
C LEU A 37 -11.55 5.32 -11.71
N SER A 38 -12.17 6.34 -11.15
CA SER A 38 -11.48 7.49 -10.56
C SER A 38 -11.09 7.28 -9.10
N ASP A 39 -11.88 6.46 -8.38
CA ASP A 39 -11.69 6.29 -6.94
C ASP A 39 -10.88 5.02 -6.64
N GLY A 40 -9.93 5.14 -5.73
CA GLY A 40 -9.18 4.01 -5.20
C GLY A 40 -10.06 3.02 -4.45
N TRP A 41 -9.64 1.76 -4.38
CA TRP A 41 -10.43 0.73 -3.72
C TRP A 41 -10.60 0.98 -2.21
N LEU A 42 -9.62 1.59 -1.53
CA LEU A 42 -9.76 2.00 -0.13
C LEU A 42 -10.73 3.16 0.02
N THR A 43 -10.73 4.13 -0.90
CA THR A 43 -11.70 5.22 -0.90
C THR A 43 -13.12 4.70 -0.99
N ARG A 44 -13.39 3.74 -1.87
CA ARG A 44 -14.72 3.10 -1.97
C ARG A 44 -15.06 2.28 -0.73
N ALA A 45 -14.09 1.58 -0.14
CA ALA A 45 -14.29 0.85 1.11
C ALA A 45 -14.68 1.79 2.26
N PHE A 46 -13.98 2.91 2.40
CA PHE A 46 -14.26 3.89 3.46
C PHE A 46 -15.50 4.74 3.18
N ALA A 47 -15.95 4.84 1.94
CA ALA A 47 -17.24 5.46 1.61
C ALA A 47 -18.41 4.58 2.10
N SER A 48 -18.31 3.25 1.97
CA SER A 48 -19.35 2.31 2.44
C SER A 48 -19.24 1.98 3.92
N SER A 49 -18.03 2.05 4.49
CA SER A 49 -17.73 1.77 5.90
C SER A 49 -16.80 2.85 6.45
N PRO A 50 -17.34 4.00 6.86
CA PRO A 50 -16.54 5.15 7.22
C PRO A 50 -15.58 4.89 8.39
N VAL A 51 -14.34 5.34 8.23
CA VAL A 51 -13.35 5.35 9.30
C VAL A 51 -13.84 6.24 10.46
N PRO A 52 -13.67 5.84 11.73
CA PRO A 52 -14.12 6.63 12.86
C PRO A 52 -13.68 8.10 12.79
N ARG A 53 -14.58 9.02 13.12
CA ARG A 53 -14.26 10.47 13.10
C ARG A 53 -13.17 10.88 14.10
N SER A 54 -12.92 10.03 15.10
CA SER A 54 -11.82 10.21 16.07
C SER A 54 -10.44 9.95 15.44
N TYR A 55 -10.37 9.31 14.26
CA TYR A 55 -9.13 9.15 13.53
C TYR A 55 -8.71 10.44 12.85
N ALA A 56 -7.42 10.75 12.90
CA ALA A 56 -6.85 11.95 12.28
C ALA A 56 -7.01 11.95 10.76
N ALA A 57 -6.86 10.80 10.14
CA ALA A 57 -7.07 10.62 8.71
C ALA A 57 -7.50 9.17 8.40
N ASP A 58 -8.09 8.98 7.23
CA ASP A 58 -8.43 7.65 6.74
C ASP A 58 -7.17 6.96 6.20
N GLY A 59 -6.25 7.74 5.63
CA GLY A 59 -4.99 7.22 5.12
C GLY A 59 -3.85 8.22 5.07
N VAL A 60 -2.63 7.67 5.05
CA VAL A 60 -1.38 8.43 4.89
C VAL A 60 -0.54 7.81 3.78
N VAL A 61 0.03 8.63 2.92
CA VAL A 61 0.94 8.24 1.84
C VAL A 61 2.34 8.77 2.13
N LEU A 62 3.34 7.93 2.00
CA LEU A 62 4.74 8.21 2.30
C LEU A 62 5.65 7.76 1.15
N GLY A 63 6.66 8.56 0.83
CA GLY A 63 7.61 8.28 -0.24
C GLY A 63 7.06 8.53 -1.66
N SER A 64 5.86 9.09 -1.78
CA SER A 64 5.22 9.47 -3.04
C SER A 64 4.11 10.49 -2.76
N ASN A 65 3.72 11.24 -3.79
CA ASN A 65 2.52 12.09 -3.76
C ASN A 65 1.30 11.39 -4.39
N GLU A 66 1.49 10.19 -4.96
CA GLU A 66 0.43 9.42 -5.60
C GLU A 66 -0.46 8.76 -4.55
N MET A 67 -1.69 9.21 -4.42
CA MET A 67 -2.65 8.68 -3.43
C MET A 67 -2.96 7.20 -3.64
N GLY A 68 -2.92 6.71 -4.87
CA GLY A 68 -3.13 5.31 -5.21
C GLY A 68 -4.47 4.78 -4.72
N PRO A 69 -4.50 3.70 -3.91
CA PRO A 69 -5.74 3.14 -3.37
C PRO A 69 -6.59 4.12 -2.56
N LEU A 70 -6.02 5.22 -2.09
CA LEU A 70 -6.66 6.29 -1.32
C LEU A 70 -7.10 7.48 -2.19
N ALA A 71 -6.93 7.41 -3.52
CA ALA A 71 -7.35 8.47 -4.43
C ALA A 71 -8.88 8.61 -4.44
N GLY A 72 -9.37 9.85 -4.59
CA GLY A 72 -10.79 10.15 -4.71
C GLY A 72 -11.30 11.16 -3.68
N GLY A 73 -12.46 11.73 -3.94
CA GLY A 73 -13.00 12.87 -3.18
C GLY A 73 -13.63 12.54 -1.82
N GLY A 74 -13.77 11.27 -1.46
CA GLY A 74 -14.46 10.83 -0.25
C GLY A 74 -13.55 10.49 0.93
N THR A 75 -12.22 10.50 0.73
CA THR A 75 -11.23 10.01 1.70
C THR A 75 -10.40 11.16 2.27
N ARG A 76 -10.23 11.17 3.59
CA ARG A 76 -9.27 12.06 4.28
C ARG A 76 -7.87 11.45 4.19
N ALA A 77 -7.24 11.55 3.03
CA ALA A 77 -5.90 11.03 2.80
C ALA A 77 -4.87 12.16 2.72
N LEU A 78 -3.69 11.93 3.27
CA LEU A 78 -2.60 12.91 3.38
C LEU A 78 -1.31 12.32 2.81
N ALA A 79 -0.61 13.08 1.96
CA ALA A 79 0.76 12.76 1.55
C ALA A 79 1.74 13.46 2.51
N LEU A 80 2.65 12.71 3.11
CA LEU A 80 3.65 13.22 4.06
C LEU A 80 5.06 12.93 3.55
N ASN A 81 5.87 13.95 3.37
CA ASN A 81 7.30 13.77 3.09
C ASN A 81 8.06 13.42 4.37
N ASN A 82 7.78 14.13 5.45
CA ASN A 82 8.18 13.79 6.81
C ASN A 82 7.24 14.47 7.82
N THR A 83 7.14 13.91 9.01
CA THR A 83 6.23 14.38 10.06
C THR A 83 6.53 15.83 10.50
N ALA A 84 7.82 16.20 10.65
CA ALA A 84 8.21 17.52 11.12
C ALA A 84 7.86 18.62 10.10
N GLU A 85 8.10 18.38 8.83
CA GLU A 85 7.73 19.26 7.73
C GLU A 85 6.21 19.47 7.67
N PHE A 86 5.46 18.38 7.74
CA PHE A 86 4.00 18.40 7.77
C PHE A 86 3.47 19.24 8.94
N LEU A 87 3.99 19.02 10.15
CA LEU A 87 3.60 19.79 11.35
C LEU A 87 3.91 21.28 11.21
N ARG A 88 5.04 21.61 10.58
CA ARG A 88 5.41 23.00 10.29
C ARG A 88 4.44 23.64 9.30
N GLN A 89 4.11 22.97 8.21
CA GLN A 89 3.19 23.45 7.18
C GLN A 89 1.76 23.58 7.72
N ALA A 90 1.30 22.61 8.50
CA ALA A 90 -0.03 22.63 9.11
C ALA A 90 -0.23 23.83 10.07
N LYS A 91 0.82 24.26 10.78
CA LYS A 91 0.77 25.46 11.63
C LYS A 91 0.57 26.75 10.82
N LEU A 92 0.94 26.76 9.54
CA LEU A 92 0.76 27.90 8.63
C LEU A 92 -0.63 27.90 7.95
N ALA A 93 -1.33 26.78 7.95
CA ALA A 93 -2.60 26.57 7.25
C ALA A 93 -3.84 26.99 8.07
N GLY A 94 -3.68 27.67 9.20
CA GLY A 94 -4.81 28.12 10.04
C GLY A 94 -5.66 29.16 9.34
N SER A 95 -6.88 28.83 8.91
CA SER A 95 -7.87 29.79 8.44
C SER A 95 -9.24 29.56 9.08
N ASP A 96 -9.75 30.58 9.76
CA ASP A 96 -11.12 30.66 10.28
C ASP A 96 -12.12 31.14 9.19
N GLY A 97 -11.88 30.76 7.93
CA GLY A 97 -12.66 31.21 6.79
C GLY A 97 -14.07 30.63 6.75
N VAL A 98 -15.06 31.50 6.46
CA VAL A 98 -16.44 31.09 6.16
C VAL A 98 -16.57 30.77 4.67
N ALA A 99 -17.00 29.54 4.36
CA ALA A 99 -17.17 29.11 2.97
C ALA A 99 -18.29 29.88 2.26
N ARG A 100 -17.97 30.54 1.15
CA ARG A 100 -18.94 31.27 0.30
C ARG A 100 -19.42 30.46 -0.92
N ASN A 101 -18.74 29.31 -1.21
CA ASN A 101 -19.11 28.39 -2.29
C ASN A 101 -18.57 27.00 -1.99
N ALA A 102 -19.00 26.01 -2.81
CA ALA A 102 -18.62 24.58 -2.62
C ALA A 102 -17.10 24.34 -2.73
N ALA A 103 -16.41 25.04 -3.63
CA ALA A 103 -14.96 24.90 -3.81
C ALA A 103 -14.20 25.42 -2.57
N LEU A 104 -14.57 26.58 -2.05
CA LEU A 104 -13.99 27.12 -0.83
C LEU A 104 -14.32 26.25 0.39
N SER A 105 -15.55 25.70 0.45
CA SER A 105 -15.94 24.75 1.49
C SER A 105 -15.04 23.51 1.50
N HIS A 106 -14.70 23.00 0.30
CA HIS A 106 -13.80 21.87 0.15
C HIS A 106 -12.38 22.22 0.63
N ILE A 107 -11.84 23.36 0.22
CA ILE A 107 -10.50 23.84 0.63
C ILE A 107 -10.44 23.98 2.16
N LEU A 108 -11.40 24.67 2.76
CA LEU A 108 -11.44 24.87 4.22
C LEU A 108 -11.64 23.55 4.99
N LYS A 109 -12.33 22.57 4.40
CA LYS A 109 -12.41 21.22 4.96
C LYS A 109 -11.06 20.55 4.95
N VAL A 110 -10.34 20.56 3.81
CA VAL A 110 -9.00 19.97 3.67
C VAL A 110 -8.02 20.62 4.66
N GLU A 111 -8.02 21.96 4.79
CA GLU A 111 -7.19 22.66 5.76
C GLU A 111 -7.49 22.26 7.22
N ARG A 112 -8.76 22.13 7.58
CA ARG A 112 -9.14 21.64 8.92
C ARG A 112 -8.70 20.21 9.16
N ASP A 113 -8.90 19.33 8.17
CA ASP A 113 -8.49 17.92 8.26
C ASP A 113 -6.96 17.82 8.42
N VAL A 114 -6.20 18.63 7.67
CA VAL A 114 -4.72 18.74 7.78
C VAL A 114 -4.30 19.26 9.16
N THR A 115 -4.93 20.32 9.65
CA THR A 115 -4.61 20.91 10.97
C THR A 115 -4.93 19.92 12.10
N GLN A 116 -6.07 19.25 12.02
CA GLN A 116 -6.46 18.21 12.99
C GLN A 116 -5.51 17.02 12.97
N ALA A 117 -5.14 16.54 11.79
CA ALA A 117 -4.16 15.46 11.64
C ALA A 117 -2.80 15.88 12.22
N ALA A 118 -2.36 17.11 11.96
CA ALA A 118 -1.11 17.64 12.51
C ALA A 118 -1.12 17.73 14.03
N SER A 119 -2.20 18.23 14.64
CA SER A 119 -2.32 18.32 16.09
C SER A 119 -2.23 16.92 16.75
N ASN A 120 -2.84 15.92 16.13
CA ASN A 120 -2.83 14.55 16.60
C ASN A 120 -1.48 13.85 16.38
N LEU A 121 -0.75 14.20 15.30
CA LEU A 121 0.59 13.68 15.01
C LEU A 121 1.70 14.37 15.81
N GLY A 122 1.42 15.50 16.46
CA GLY A 122 2.38 16.32 17.20
C GLY A 122 2.99 15.66 18.45
N ASN A 123 2.50 14.52 18.88
CA ASN A 123 3.07 13.77 19.99
C ASN A 123 4.35 13.06 19.51
N ASN A 124 5.52 13.65 19.79
CA ASN A 124 6.81 13.06 19.50
C ASN A 124 7.04 11.82 20.37
N VAL A 125 6.65 10.66 19.86
CA VAL A 125 7.02 9.37 20.47
C VAL A 125 8.41 8.97 19.96
N THR A 126 9.38 8.85 20.86
CA THR A 126 10.71 8.34 20.53
C THR A 126 10.64 6.83 20.43
N LEU A 127 10.86 6.29 19.24
CA LEU A 127 11.01 4.85 19.02
C LEU A 127 12.45 4.44 19.33
N ARG A 128 12.62 3.30 20.01
CA ARG A 128 13.93 2.66 20.25
C ARG A 128 14.38 1.84 19.05
N SER A 129 13.42 1.41 18.22
CA SER A 129 13.68 0.66 17.01
C SER A 129 14.57 1.44 16.05
N GLU A 130 15.56 0.78 15.50
CA GLU A 130 16.45 1.34 14.47
C GLU A 130 15.83 1.19 13.09
N PHE A 131 16.06 2.19 12.24
CA PHE A 131 15.56 2.22 10.87
C PHE A 131 16.72 2.38 9.90
N PRO A 132 16.68 1.70 8.74
CA PRO A 132 17.72 1.83 7.73
C PRO A 132 17.84 3.27 7.22
N ASN A 133 19.09 3.71 7.00
CA ASN A 133 19.37 5.08 6.52
C ASN A 133 19.35 5.17 5.00
N HIS A 134 18.18 4.96 4.41
CA HIS A 134 17.88 5.20 3.00
C HIS A 134 16.43 5.71 2.86
N ALA A 135 16.05 6.19 1.66
CA ALA A 135 14.76 6.86 1.45
C ALA A 135 13.55 6.03 1.94
N PHE A 136 13.50 4.74 1.57
CA PHE A 136 12.43 3.84 2.01
C PHE A 136 12.47 3.63 3.54
N GLY A 137 13.64 3.44 4.14
CA GLY A 137 13.80 3.31 5.60
C GLY A 137 13.30 4.54 6.35
N ASN A 138 13.56 5.74 5.83
CA ASN A 138 13.06 6.99 6.39
C ASN A 138 11.53 7.10 6.27
N ALA A 139 10.94 6.70 5.14
CA ALA A 139 9.50 6.65 4.96
C ALA A 139 8.84 5.64 5.94
N VAL A 140 9.43 4.48 6.11
CA VAL A 140 9.00 3.45 7.08
C VAL A 140 9.11 3.96 8.52
N LYS A 141 10.18 4.69 8.86
CA LYS A 141 10.31 5.37 10.16
C LYS A 141 9.16 6.35 10.40
N THR A 142 8.85 7.16 9.40
CA THR A 142 7.72 8.10 9.47
C THR A 142 6.40 7.36 9.65
N ALA A 143 6.18 6.23 8.94
CA ALA A 143 5.01 5.38 9.15
C ALA A 143 4.89 4.89 10.59
N ALA A 144 5.98 4.43 11.18
CA ALA A 144 6.02 3.97 12.57
C ALA A 144 5.73 5.11 13.56
N GLN A 145 6.25 6.32 13.31
CA GLN A 145 5.96 7.51 14.12
C GLN A 145 4.49 7.92 14.04
N VAL A 146 3.88 7.82 12.85
CA VAL A 146 2.44 8.05 12.65
C VAL A 146 1.61 7.07 13.49
N VAL A 147 1.95 5.79 13.51
CA VAL A 147 1.28 4.81 14.38
C VAL A 147 1.52 5.12 15.85
N ALA A 148 2.76 5.44 16.23
CA ALA A 148 3.16 5.74 17.61
C ALA A 148 2.45 6.97 18.18
N SER A 149 2.07 7.94 17.36
CA SER A 149 1.36 9.15 17.79
C SER A 149 -0.03 8.86 18.38
N GLY A 150 -0.61 7.68 18.11
CA GLY A 150 -1.96 7.33 18.53
C GLY A 150 -3.09 8.12 17.84
N ALA A 151 -2.76 8.89 16.81
CA ALA A 151 -3.71 9.75 16.10
C ALA A 151 -4.86 9.00 15.40
N GLY A 152 -4.71 7.68 15.23
CA GLY A 152 -5.67 6.85 14.50
C GLY A 152 -5.58 7.08 12.99
N ILE A 153 -5.00 6.11 12.29
CA ILE A 153 -4.91 6.07 10.82
C ILE A 153 -5.31 4.66 10.40
N ALA A 154 -6.25 4.54 9.47
CA ALA A 154 -6.73 3.24 9.04
C ALA A 154 -5.77 2.56 8.04
N ALA A 155 -5.16 3.32 7.13
CA ALA A 155 -4.26 2.79 6.11
C ALA A 155 -3.02 3.68 5.93
N ILE A 156 -1.86 3.05 5.71
CA ILE A 156 -0.61 3.75 5.37
C ILE A 156 -0.04 3.12 4.10
N LYS A 157 0.15 3.93 3.05
CA LYS A 157 0.86 3.55 1.83
C LYS A 157 2.30 4.03 1.91
N VAL A 158 3.26 3.13 1.68
CA VAL A 158 4.68 3.48 1.60
C VAL A 158 5.23 3.01 0.26
N THR A 159 5.94 3.88 -0.46
CA THR A 159 6.43 3.61 -1.81
C THR A 159 7.92 3.34 -1.83
N LEU A 160 8.32 2.26 -2.51
CA LEU A 160 9.71 1.94 -2.88
C LEU A 160 9.77 1.81 -4.40
N ASN A 161 10.43 2.75 -5.05
CA ASN A 161 10.59 2.79 -6.51
C ASN A 161 11.87 2.09 -7.00
N GLY A 162 11.98 1.89 -8.31
CA GLY A 162 13.21 1.47 -8.98
C GLY A 162 13.22 0.02 -9.47
N PHE A 163 12.11 -0.71 -9.37
CA PHE A 163 12.02 -2.10 -9.84
C PHE A 163 11.83 -2.25 -11.37
N ASP A 164 11.68 -1.16 -12.10
CA ASP A 164 11.60 -1.19 -13.57
C ASP A 164 12.98 -1.36 -14.20
N THR A 165 13.53 -2.57 -14.08
CA THR A 165 14.91 -2.92 -14.40
C THR A 165 15.02 -3.61 -15.75
N HIS A 166 14.97 -2.84 -16.84
CA HIS A 166 15.17 -3.33 -18.21
C HIS A 166 16.64 -3.58 -18.57
N SER A 167 17.58 -3.12 -17.75
CA SER A 167 19.01 -3.33 -17.92
C SER A 167 19.72 -3.47 -16.58
N GLY A 168 20.82 -4.24 -16.52
CA GLY A 168 21.63 -4.39 -15.31
C GLY A 168 20.85 -4.76 -14.06
N GLN A 169 19.82 -5.59 -14.20
CA GLN A 169 18.82 -5.87 -13.16
C GLN A 169 19.39 -6.46 -11.89
N GLN A 170 20.34 -7.37 -11.99
CA GLN A 170 20.77 -8.22 -10.87
C GLN A 170 21.16 -7.39 -9.63
N GLY A 171 22.09 -6.44 -9.78
CA GLY A 171 22.57 -5.63 -8.64
C GLY A 171 21.50 -4.66 -8.13
N THR A 172 20.74 -4.05 -9.03
CA THR A 172 19.66 -3.12 -8.66
C THR A 172 18.55 -3.82 -7.88
N GLN A 173 18.08 -4.96 -8.38
CA GLN A 173 17.02 -5.73 -7.73
C GLN A 173 17.47 -6.29 -6.38
N GLN A 174 18.72 -6.79 -6.28
CA GLN A 174 19.29 -7.25 -5.01
C GLN A 174 19.29 -6.14 -3.96
N ARG A 175 19.71 -4.93 -4.33
CA ARG A 175 19.71 -3.77 -3.43
C ARG A 175 18.28 -3.40 -3.01
N LEU A 176 17.34 -3.31 -3.95
CA LEU A 176 15.95 -2.93 -3.66
C LEU A 176 15.23 -3.97 -2.80
N LEU A 177 15.44 -5.26 -3.05
CA LEU A 177 14.87 -6.32 -2.20
C LEU A 177 15.47 -6.29 -0.80
N LYS A 178 16.76 -5.96 -0.66
CA LYS A 178 17.39 -5.74 0.65
C LYS A 178 16.75 -4.54 1.37
N GLU A 179 16.62 -3.39 0.71
CA GLU A 179 15.97 -2.20 1.27
C GLU A 179 14.53 -2.49 1.71
N LEU A 180 13.76 -3.22 0.88
CA LEU A 180 12.42 -3.67 1.23
C LEU A 180 12.41 -4.55 2.48
N ALA A 181 13.26 -5.57 2.52
CA ALA A 181 13.33 -6.51 3.64
C ALA A 181 13.72 -5.80 4.95
N GLU A 182 14.75 -4.94 4.89
CA GLU A 182 15.22 -4.16 6.05
C GLU A 182 14.11 -3.22 6.56
N GLY A 183 13.41 -2.52 5.66
CA GLY A 183 12.29 -1.65 6.03
C GLY A 183 11.12 -2.42 6.66
N LEU A 184 10.72 -3.56 6.09
CA LEU A 184 9.65 -4.40 6.65
C LEU A 184 10.03 -4.94 8.04
N VAL A 185 11.29 -5.34 8.25
CA VAL A 185 11.79 -5.80 9.55
C VAL A 185 11.80 -4.66 10.56
N ALA A 186 12.28 -3.48 10.19
CA ALA A 186 12.29 -2.30 11.05
C ALA A 186 10.87 -1.90 11.47
N PHE A 187 9.92 -1.86 10.53
CA PHE A 187 8.53 -1.57 10.86
C PHE A 187 7.92 -2.60 11.81
N ARG A 188 8.15 -3.90 11.53
CA ARG A 188 7.72 -4.98 12.45
C ARG A 188 8.26 -4.76 13.87
N THR A 189 9.56 -4.46 14.01
CA THR A 189 10.19 -4.24 15.29
C THR A 189 9.54 -3.08 16.03
N ALA A 190 9.29 -1.97 15.33
CA ALA A 190 8.58 -0.82 15.89
C ALA A 190 7.14 -1.17 16.31
N MET A 191 6.42 -1.94 15.50
CA MET A 191 5.06 -2.37 15.87
C MET A 191 5.04 -3.32 17.06
N GLN A 192 6.07 -4.14 17.22
CA GLN A 192 6.24 -4.97 18.42
C GLN A 192 6.56 -4.12 19.66
N GLU A 193 7.45 -3.13 19.53
CA GLU A 193 7.77 -2.16 20.59
C GLU A 193 6.50 -1.42 21.05
N LEU A 194 5.64 -1.04 20.13
CA LEU A 194 4.39 -0.34 20.41
C LEU A 194 3.25 -1.26 20.86
N GLY A 195 3.42 -2.59 20.90
CA GLY A 195 2.35 -3.54 21.17
C GLY A 195 1.26 -3.57 20.09
N ARG A 196 1.57 -3.14 18.85
CA ARG A 196 0.62 -3.02 17.73
C ARG A 196 0.78 -4.11 16.68
N TRP A 197 1.73 -5.03 16.83
CA TRP A 197 2.02 -6.03 15.80
C TRP A 197 0.83 -6.92 15.44
N ASP A 198 0.04 -7.35 16.42
CA ASP A 198 -1.15 -8.17 16.17
C ASP A 198 -2.31 -7.40 15.54
N ASN A 199 -2.23 -6.07 15.55
CA ASN A 199 -3.17 -5.15 14.87
C ASN A 199 -2.56 -4.53 13.61
N THR A 200 -1.50 -5.15 13.06
CA THR A 200 -0.83 -4.70 11.85
C THR A 200 -0.93 -5.76 10.77
N LEU A 201 -1.37 -5.36 9.59
CA LEU A 201 -1.31 -6.12 8.35
C LEU A 201 -0.55 -5.29 7.32
N MET A 202 0.57 -5.81 6.81
CA MET A 202 1.33 -5.21 5.72
C MET A 202 1.17 -6.07 4.48
N MET A 203 1.00 -5.44 3.33
CA MET A 203 0.83 -6.10 2.05
C MET A 203 1.61 -5.32 0.97
N THR A 204 2.42 -6.01 0.19
CA THR A 204 3.04 -5.39 -0.99
C THR A 204 2.11 -5.47 -2.19
N TYR A 205 2.21 -4.49 -3.08
CA TYR A 205 1.60 -4.53 -4.40
C TYR A 205 2.48 -3.79 -5.42
N CYS A 206 2.35 -4.13 -6.68
CA CYS A 206 2.93 -3.39 -7.79
C CYS A 206 2.10 -3.67 -9.06
N GLU A 207 2.29 -2.85 -10.07
CA GLU A 207 1.46 -2.82 -11.27
C GLU A 207 1.52 -4.09 -12.11
N PHE A 208 2.64 -4.79 -12.14
CA PHE A 208 2.83 -6.05 -12.88
C PHE A 208 4.09 -6.80 -12.42
N GLY A 209 4.29 -8.03 -12.95
CA GLY A 209 5.50 -8.81 -12.77
C GLY A 209 6.52 -8.60 -13.89
N ARG A 210 7.47 -9.51 -13.98
CA ARG A 210 8.50 -9.54 -15.01
C ARG A 210 8.45 -10.85 -15.78
N ARG A 211 8.80 -10.80 -17.09
CA ARG A 211 9.04 -12.02 -17.84
C ARG A 211 10.21 -12.77 -17.22
N PRO A 212 10.14 -14.12 -17.12
CA PRO A 212 11.21 -14.90 -16.52
C PRO A 212 12.50 -14.94 -17.36
N ARG A 213 12.42 -14.60 -18.64
CA ARG A 213 13.56 -14.59 -19.54
C ARG A 213 14.29 -13.27 -19.48
N GLU A 214 15.61 -13.33 -19.31
CA GLU A 214 16.49 -12.18 -19.43
C GLU A 214 16.49 -11.62 -20.87
N ASN A 215 16.47 -10.29 -20.98
CA ASN A 215 16.61 -9.59 -22.25
C ASN A 215 18.09 -9.33 -22.60
N MET A 216 18.34 -8.79 -23.78
CA MET A 216 19.73 -8.56 -24.27
C MET A 216 20.50 -7.49 -23.48
N SER A 217 19.85 -6.73 -22.60
CA SER A 217 20.46 -5.67 -21.80
C SER A 217 20.75 -6.09 -20.35
N GLY A 218 20.66 -7.38 -20.03
CA GLY A 218 20.85 -7.90 -18.66
C GLY A 218 19.75 -7.48 -17.68
N GLY A 219 18.53 -7.32 -18.18
CA GLY A 219 17.32 -7.04 -17.43
C GLY A 219 16.18 -7.95 -17.86
N THR A 220 14.95 -7.58 -17.50
CA THR A 220 13.74 -8.31 -17.92
C THR A 220 12.68 -7.33 -18.39
N ASP A 221 11.83 -7.79 -19.30
CA ASP A 221 10.68 -7.03 -19.75
C ASP A 221 9.49 -7.19 -18.80
N HIS A 222 8.50 -6.30 -18.93
CA HIS A 222 7.23 -6.40 -18.19
C HIS A 222 6.55 -7.73 -18.43
N GLY A 223 6.00 -8.32 -17.37
CA GLY A 223 5.29 -9.59 -17.40
C GLY A 223 4.01 -9.52 -16.57
N THR A 224 3.20 -10.57 -16.62
CA THR A 224 1.83 -10.55 -16.10
C THR A 224 1.68 -10.98 -14.67
N ALA A 225 2.55 -11.85 -14.16
CA ALA A 225 2.43 -12.43 -12.82
C ALA A 225 3.64 -12.09 -11.96
N ASN A 226 3.38 -11.91 -10.66
CA ASN A 226 4.39 -11.55 -9.66
C ASN A 226 4.21 -12.33 -8.36
N ALA A 227 5.14 -12.15 -7.43
CA ALA A 227 5.02 -12.61 -6.06
C ALA A 227 4.84 -11.41 -5.12
N HIS A 228 3.88 -11.51 -4.19
CA HIS A 228 3.62 -10.48 -3.21
C HIS A 228 3.79 -11.01 -1.80
N PHE A 229 4.16 -10.11 -0.89
CA PHE A 229 4.37 -10.43 0.52
C PHE A 229 3.21 -9.89 1.34
N VAL A 230 2.71 -10.74 2.25
CA VAL A 230 1.75 -10.32 3.28
C VAL A 230 2.35 -10.69 4.63
N THR A 231 2.47 -9.71 5.54
CA THR A 231 3.06 -9.93 6.85
C THR A 231 2.28 -9.16 7.93
N GLY A 232 2.27 -9.70 9.13
CA GLY A 232 1.52 -9.13 10.25
C GLY A 232 1.37 -10.11 11.40
N GLY A 233 0.95 -9.62 12.56
CA GLY A 233 0.86 -10.44 13.74
C GLY A 233 -0.12 -11.60 13.64
N LYS A 234 -1.17 -11.46 12.84
CA LYS A 234 -2.17 -12.52 12.59
C LYS A 234 -1.96 -13.28 11.29
N VAL A 235 -0.88 -13.01 10.54
CA VAL A 235 -0.61 -13.74 9.29
C VAL A 235 -0.14 -15.17 9.59
N ARG A 236 -0.70 -16.13 8.89
CA ARG A 236 -0.16 -17.49 8.79
C ARG A 236 0.94 -17.48 7.74
N GLY A 237 2.19 -17.65 8.20
CA GLY A 237 3.33 -17.72 7.31
C GLY A 237 3.27 -18.94 6.39
N GLY A 238 3.87 -18.83 5.23
CA GLY A 238 3.93 -19.89 4.24
C GLY A 238 3.96 -19.38 2.81
N ILE A 239 3.88 -20.31 1.88
CA ILE A 239 3.78 -20.05 0.43
C ILE A 239 2.34 -20.35 0.01
N TYR A 240 1.73 -19.40 -0.67
CA TYR A 240 0.35 -19.43 -1.17
C TYR A 240 0.32 -19.22 -2.67
N GLY A 241 -0.78 -19.57 -3.32
CA GLY A 241 -0.90 -19.58 -4.77
C GLY A 241 -0.19 -20.79 -5.41
N LEU A 242 -0.02 -20.73 -6.72
CA LEU A 242 0.68 -21.79 -7.46
C LEU A 242 2.12 -21.35 -7.75
N ALA A 243 3.04 -22.32 -7.70
CA ALA A 243 4.40 -22.08 -8.15
C ALA A 243 4.42 -21.60 -9.62
N PRO A 244 5.26 -20.62 -9.98
CA PRO A 244 5.31 -20.11 -11.34
C PRO A 244 5.72 -21.22 -12.31
N ALA A 245 4.90 -21.43 -13.35
CA ALA A 245 5.12 -22.47 -14.36
C ALA A 245 6.08 -21.98 -15.44
N LEU A 246 7.39 -22.01 -15.19
CA LEU A 246 8.43 -21.50 -16.10
C LEU A 246 8.47 -22.22 -17.47
N ASN A 247 7.90 -23.40 -17.56
CA ASN A 247 7.79 -24.20 -18.78
C ASN A 247 6.44 -24.04 -19.51
N ARG A 248 5.56 -23.18 -19.02
CA ARG A 248 4.23 -22.93 -19.60
C ARG A 248 3.95 -21.43 -19.68
N LEU A 249 4.79 -20.72 -20.44
CA LEU A 249 4.60 -19.31 -20.71
C LEU A 249 3.49 -19.12 -21.76
N ASP A 250 2.87 -17.94 -21.77
CA ASP A 250 1.96 -17.55 -22.84
C ASP A 250 2.73 -17.27 -24.16
N GLY A 251 2.01 -17.01 -25.26
CA GLY A 251 2.61 -16.72 -26.57
C GLY A 251 3.52 -15.48 -26.59
N ASN A 252 3.48 -14.63 -25.54
CA ASN A 252 4.30 -13.44 -25.38
C ASN A 252 5.43 -13.62 -24.36
N GLY A 253 5.63 -14.82 -23.82
CA GLY A 253 6.67 -15.12 -22.83
C GLY A 253 6.34 -14.72 -21.41
N ASN A 254 5.06 -14.50 -21.08
CA ASN A 254 4.63 -14.16 -19.72
C ASN A 254 4.27 -15.40 -18.92
N LEU A 255 4.40 -15.27 -17.60
CA LEU A 255 3.90 -16.27 -16.65
C LEU A 255 2.38 -16.20 -16.53
N PRO A 256 1.66 -17.32 -16.50
CA PRO A 256 0.25 -17.33 -16.16
C PRO A 256 0.07 -16.91 -14.69
N PHE A 257 -0.95 -16.09 -14.41
CA PHE A 257 -1.36 -15.81 -13.05
C PHE A 257 -2.26 -16.94 -12.52
N ALA A 258 -2.30 -17.11 -11.21
CA ALA A 258 -3.13 -18.09 -10.53
C ALA A 258 -3.96 -17.47 -9.39
N VAL A 259 -3.52 -16.34 -8.86
CA VAL A 259 -4.22 -15.56 -7.83
C VAL A 259 -4.53 -14.19 -8.41
N ASP A 260 -5.80 -13.82 -8.42
CA ASP A 260 -6.18 -12.44 -8.77
C ASP A 260 -5.80 -11.51 -7.61
N PHE A 261 -5.11 -10.40 -7.91
CA PHE A 261 -4.67 -9.48 -6.86
C PHE A 261 -5.81 -8.97 -5.97
N ARG A 262 -7.03 -8.89 -6.50
CA ARG A 262 -8.22 -8.49 -5.76
C ARG A 262 -8.63 -9.49 -4.67
N GLU A 263 -8.16 -10.73 -4.74
CA GLU A 263 -8.31 -11.72 -3.65
C GLU A 263 -7.48 -11.32 -2.41
N LEU A 264 -6.30 -10.68 -2.62
CA LEU A 264 -5.51 -10.10 -1.53
C LEU A 264 -6.25 -8.90 -0.92
N TYR A 265 -6.85 -8.05 -1.75
CA TYR A 265 -7.66 -6.93 -1.26
C TYR A 265 -8.92 -7.41 -0.54
N ALA A 266 -9.57 -8.46 -1.03
CA ALA A 266 -10.68 -9.12 -0.34
C ALA A 266 -10.25 -9.71 1.01
N THR A 267 -9.01 -10.18 1.11
CA THR A 267 -8.44 -10.63 2.39
C THR A 267 -8.30 -9.47 3.38
N ALA A 268 -7.77 -8.34 2.94
CA ALA A 268 -7.63 -7.15 3.78
C ALA A 268 -8.99 -6.56 4.18
N LEU A 269 -9.93 -6.43 3.26
CA LEU A 269 -11.26 -5.88 3.55
C LEU A 269 -12.10 -6.84 4.39
N GLY A 270 -12.29 -8.07 3.90
CA GLY A 270 -13.24 -9.01 4.50
C GLY A 270 -12.69 -9.72 5.73
N ARG A 271 -11.49 -10.31 5.65
CA ARG A 271 -10.94 -11.11 6.75
C ARG A 271 -10.26 -10.29 7.82
N TRP A 272 -9.60 -9.19 7.45
CA TRP A 272 -8.89 -8.36 8.41
C TRP A 272 -9.78 -7.28 9.02
N TRP A 273 -10.54 -6.54 8.20
CA TRP A 273 -11.40 -5.46 8.68
C TRP A 273 -12.87 -5.85 8.89
N GLY A 274 -13.31 -7.01 8.38
CA GLY A 274 -14.72 -7.45 8.50
C GLY A 274 -15.69 -6.61 7.63
N LEU A 275 -15.19 -5.97 6.57
CA LEU A 275 -15.97 -5.09 5.70
C LEU A 275 -16.56 -5.85 4.51
N ASP A 276 -17.64 -5.30 3.94
CA ASP A 276 -18.14 -5.77 2.64
C ASP A 276 -17.13 -5.47 1.53
N THR A 277 -16.76 -6.51 0.80
CA THR A 277 -15.75 -6.42 -0.26
C THR A 277 -16.34 -6.08 -1.62
N GLN A 278 -17.62 -6.37 -1.87
CA GLN A 278 -18.22 -6.31 -3.18
C GLN A 278 -18.26 -4.89 -3.76
N ALA A 279 -18.71 -3.93 -2.97
CA ALA A 279 -18.78 -2.53 -3.39
C ALA A 279 -17.38 -1.92 -3.60
N ALA A 280 -16.44 -2.20 -2.70
CA ALA A 280 -15.09 -1.67 -2.76
C ALA A 280 -14.28 -2.22 -3.95
N LEU A 281 -14.44 -3.51 -4.27
CA LEU A 281 -13.68 -4.19 -5.33
C LEU A 281 -14.44 -4.28 -6.65
N ASN A 282 -15.67 -3.76 -6.71
CA ASN A 282 -16.53 -3.82 -7.88
C ASN A 282 -16.69 -5.25 -8.44
N GLY A 283 -16.80 -6.23 -7.53
CA GLY A 283 -16.91 -7.64 -7.84
C GLY A 283 -16.76 -8.53 -6.61
N ARG A 284 -16.97 -9.83 -6.83
CA ARG A 284 -16.80 -10.85 -5.77
C ARG A 284 -15.47 -11.57 -5.96
N PHE A 285 -14.60 -11.48 -4.97
CA PHE A 285 -13.30 -12.15 -4.93
C PHE A 285 -13.18 -12.95 -3.65
N SER A 286 -12.73 -14.19 -3.77
CA SER A 286 -12.52 -15.07 -2.61
C SER A 286 -11.26 -14.64 -1.85
N PRO A 287 -11.34 -14.34 -0.55
CA PRO A 287 -10.14 -14.04 0.22
C PRO A 287 -9.15 -15.20 0.24
N VAL A 288 -7.86 -14.89 0.15
CA VAL A 288 -6.79 -15.88 0.37
C VAL A 288 -6.77 -16.23 1.86
N ASP A 289 -6.79 -17.51 2.20
CA ASP A 289 -6.84 -17.99 3.60
C ASP A 289 -5.46 -17.93 4.28
N LEU A 290 -4.93 -16.73 4.47
CA LEU A 290 -3.61 -16.47 5.07
C LEU A 290 -3.67 -15.76 6.43
N LEU A 291 -4.86 -15.54 7.00
CA LEU A 291 -5.01 -14.94 8.32
C LEU A 291 -5.47 -15.98 9.35
N ARG A 292 -5.02 -15.80 10.58
CA ARG A 292 -5.54 -16.53 11.74
C ARG A 292 -6.87 -15.92 12.17
N ALA A 293 -7.71 -16.75 12.72
CA ALA A 293 -8.93 -16.31 13.36
C ALA A 293 -8.64 -15.40 14.57
#